data_6f04f4351500be0405628204f361237e
#
_entry.id   6f04f4351500be0405628204f361237e
#
_cell.length_a   1.000
_cell.length_b   1.000
_cell.length_c   1.000
_cell.angle_alpha   90.00
_cell.angle_beta   90.00
_cell.angle_gamma   90.00
#
_symmetry.space_group_name_H-M   'P 1'
#
loop_
_entity.id
_entity.type
_entity.pdbx_description
1 polymer ?
#
loop_
_entity_poly.entity_id
_entity_poly.type
_entity_poly.pdbx_seq_one_letter_code
_entity_poly.pdbx_strand_id
1 'polypeptide(L)'
;MLKIVRNMGQLPFSDLMGVYTEENLALGRRRWPREPQPRQLALAEEDFREYLETVFFRQEGALYALWLREDRCVSALRLEPYRDGLLLEALATAPGQRRKGYAGALIRAVQEMLLSQGPVRLYAHVAKRNTPSLRTHSACGFQKIQDSAVYIDGSADSRSVTLLFEYPKNISNFGK
;
A
#
# COMPACT_ATOMS: atom_id res chain seq x y z
N MET A 1 -7.93 -9.30 11.62
CA MET A 1 -6.74 -9.24 12.50
C MET A 1 -5.56 -8.72 11.71
N LEU A 2 -4.75 -7.80 12.28
CA LEU A 2 -3.51 -7.31 11.67
C LEU A 2 -2.39 -8.38 11.77
N LYS A 3 -1.68 -8.63 10.66
CA LYS A 3 -0.43 -9.39 10.63
C LYS A 3 0.64 -8.54 9.97
N ILE A 4 1.79 -8.39 10.62
CA ILE A 4 2.96 -7.69 10.07
C ILE A 4 3.96 -8.72 9.57
N VAL A 5 4.53 -8.48 8.39
CA VAL A 5 5.47 -9.34 7.70
C VAL A 5 6.69 -8.52 7.30
N ARG A 6 7.89 -9.01 7.59
CA ARG A 6 9.17 -8.31 7.35
C ARG A 6 10.13 -9.06 6.42
N ASN A 7 9.73 -10.21 5.93
CA ASN A 7 10.51 -11.00 4.96
C ASN A 7 9.60 -11.97 4.19
N MET A 8 10.10 -12.50 3.08
CA MET A 8 9.35 -13.43 2.22
C MET A 8 8.92 -14.71 2.93
N GLY A 9 9.74 -15.25 3.85
CA GLY A 9 9.42 -16.48 4.57
C GLY A 9 8.17 -16.37 5.48
N GLN A 10 7.79 -15.16 5.88
CA GLN A 10 6.60 -14.89 6.70
C GLN A 10 5.36 -14.58 5.85
N LEU A 11 5.55 -14.29 4.55
CA LEU A 11 4.49 -13.81 3.67
C LEU A 11 3.64 -14.96 3.12
N PRO A 12 2.32 -14.99 3.36
CA PRO A 12 1.43 -15.95 2.70
C PRO A 12 1.22 -15.55 1.25
N PHE A 13 2.24 -15.75 0.39
CA PHE A 13 2.32 -15.18 -0.95
C PHE A 13 1.11 -15.56 -1.82
N SER A 14 0.70 -16.83 -1.82
CA SER A 14 -0.46 -17.29 -2.59
C SER A 14 -1.76 -16.57 -2.20
N ASP A 15 -1.97 -16.35 -0.90
CA ASP A 15 -3.13 -15.61 -0.39
C ASP A 15 -3.07 -14.13 -0.77
N LEU A 16 -1.86 -13.55 -0.71
CA LEU A 16 -1.62 -12.16 -1.11
C LEU A 16 -1.92 -11.94 -2.59
N MET A 17 -1.60 -12.90 -3.47
CA MET A 17 -1.93 -12.82 -4.90
C MET A 17 -3.44 -12.74 -5.14
N GLY A 18 -4.25 -13.35 -4.27
CA GLY A 18 -5.71 -13.19 -4.28
C GLY A 18 -6.17 -11.74 -4.02
N VAL A 19 -5.41 -10.97 -3.25
CA VAL A 19 -5.68 -9.54 -3.02
C VAL A 19 -5.36 -8.70 -4.26
N TYR A 20 -4.29 -9.01 -4.98
CA TYR A 20 -3.79 -8.26 -6.14
C TYR A 20 -4.15 -8.87 -7.51
N THR A 21 -5.11 -9.79 -7.56
CA THR A 21 -5.46 -10.51 -8.80
C THR A 21 -5.77 -9.56 -9.97
N GLU A 22 -6.55 -8.50 -9.74
CA GLU A 22 -6.94 -7.58 -10.81
C GLU A 22 -5.77 -6.73 -11.29
N GLU A 23 -4.94 -6.26 -10.36
CA GLU A 23 -3.72 -5.50 -10.64
C GLU A 23 -2.71 -6.34 -11.43
N ASN A 24 -2.50 -7.60 -11.02
CA ASN A 24 -1.61 -8.54 -11.69
C ASN A 24 -2.12 -8.90 -13.09
N LEU A 25 -3.43 -9.11 -13.26
CA LEU A 25 -4.04 -9.31 -14.58
C LEU A 25 -3.87 -8.08 -15.48
N ALA A 26 -4.06 -6.87 -14.95
CA ALA A 26 -3.87 -5.64 -15.70
C ALA A 26 -2.40 -5.45 -16.12
N LEU A 27 -1.46 -5.75 -15.22
CA LEU A 27 -0.03 -5.75 -15.50
C LEU A 27 0.32 -6.78 -16.58
N GLY A 28 -0.15 -8.02 -16.43
CA GLY A 28 0.10 -9.12 -17.34
C GLY A 28 -0.36 -8.81 -18.79
N ARG A 29 -1.58 -8.28 -18.93
CA ARG A 29 -2.11 -7.85 -20.24
C ARG A 29 -1.26 -6.76 -20.91
N ARG A 30 -0.72 -5.84 -20.13
CA ARG A 30 0.11 -4.76 -20.64
C ARG A 30 1.50 -5.22 -21.02
N ARG A 31 2.12 -6.10 -20.20
CA ARG A 31 3.53 -6.48 -20.36
C ARG A 31 3.72 -7.67 -21.30
N TRP A 32 2.76 -8.61 -21.31
CA TRP A 32 2.79 -9.83 -22.12
C TRP A 32 1.49 -10.00 -22.94
N PRO A 33 1.16 -9.06 -23.83
CA PRO A 33 -0.15 -9.04 -24.52
C PRO A 33 -0.37 -10.24 -25.45
N ARG A 34 0.69 -10.98 -25.81
CA ARG A 34 0.62 -12.16 -26.68
C ARG A 34 0.43 -13.47 -25.93
N GLU A 35 0.63 -13.48 -24.62
CA GLU A 35 0.44 -14.66 -23.79
C GLU A 35 -1.04 -14.89 -23.46
N PRO A 36 -1.49 -16.14 -23.27
CA PRO A 36 -2.83 -16.42 -22.76
C PRO A 36 -2.96 -15.90 -21.31
N GLN A 37 -4.20 -15.52 -20.94
CA GLN A 37 -4.46 -14.87 -19.65
C GLN A 37 -3.91 -15.63 -18.43
N PRO A 38 -3.99 -16.97 -18.31
CA PRO A 38 -3.37 -17.66 -17.17
C PRO A 38 -1.85 -17.48 -17.12
N ARG A 39 -1.18 -17.45 -18.28
CA ARG A 39 0.26 -17.22 -18.36
C ARG A 39 0.63 -15.77 -18.03
N GLN A 40 -0.19 -14.81 -18.51
CA GLN A 40 -0.03 -13.40 -18.15
C GLN A 40 -0.08 -13.19 -16.62
N LEU A 41 -1.02 -13.84 -15.94
CA LEU A 41 -1.15 -13.76 -14.48
C LEU A 41 0.06 -14.38 -13.80
N ALA A 42 0.46 -15.59 -14.19
CA ALA A 42 1.61 -16.28 -13.60
C ALA A 42 2.90 -15.47 -13.73
N LEU A 43 3.16 -14.88 -14.91
CA LEU A 43 4.32 -14.02 -15.12
C LEU A 43 4.28 -12.74 -14.27
N ALA A 44 3.10 -12.13 -14.10
CA ALA A 44 2.96 -10.95 -13.25
C ALA A 44 3.18 -11.28 -11.76
N GLU A 45 2.74 -12.44 -11.30
CA GLU A 45 2.97 -12.92 -9.94
C GLU A 45 4.43 -13.29 -9.69
N GLU A 46 5.12 -13.86 -10.69
CA GLU A 46 6.55 -14.16 -10.65
C GLU A 46 7.39 -12.88 -10.55
N ASP A 47 7.14 -11.89 -11.41
CA ASP A 47 7.76 -10.55 -11.33
C ASP A 47 7.55 -9.91 -9.97
N PHE A 48 6.32 -10.01 -9.44
CA PHE A 48 6.01 -9.42 -8.15
C PHE A 48 6.74 -10.13 -7.00
N ARG A 49 6.86 -11.46 -7.06
CA ARG A 49 7.67 -12.24 -6.12
C ARG A 49 9.12 -11.79 -6.16
N GLU A 50 9.72 -11.74 -7.36
CA GLU A 50 11.11 -11.31 -7.55
C GLU A 50 11.34 -9.91 -6.97
N TYR A 51 10.45 -8.96 -7.26
CA TYR A 51 10.51 -7.61 -6.69
C TYR A 51 10.49 -7.62 -5.16
N LEU A 52 9.62 -8.41 -4.54
CA LEU A 52 9.56 -8.49 -3.08
C LEU A 52 10.83 -9.08 -2.48
N GLU A 53 11.41 -10.10 -3.09
CA GLU A 53 12.61 -10.79 -2.61
C GLU A 53 13.89 -9.97 -2.81
N THR A 54 14.01 -9.31 -3.97
CA THR A 54 15.28 -8.68 -4.38
C THR A 54 15.33 -7.18 -4.10
N VAL A 55 14.17 -6.52 -3.97
CA VAL A 55 14.07 -5.06 -3.79
C VAL A 55 13.39 -4.72 -2.47
N PHE A 56 12.10 -5.03 -2.34
CA PHE A 56 11.28 -4.52 -1.25
C PHE A 56 11.78 -4.96 0.14
N PHE A 57 11.91 -6.27 0.39
CA PHE A 57 12.36 -6.78 1.69
C PHE A 57 13.88 -6.64 1.93
N ARG A 58 14.64 -6.10 0.98
CA ARG A 58 16.04 -5.70 1.18
C ARG A 58 16.18 -4.31 1.79
N GLN A 59 15.12 -3.51 1.76
CA GLN A 59 15.12 -2.19 2.39
C GLN A 59 14.91 -2.34 3.90
N GLU A 60 15.82 -1.76 4.68
CA GLU A 60 15.67 -1.70 6.14
C GLU A 60 14.40 -0.92 6.50
N GLY A 61 13.60 -1.47 7.40
CA GLY A 61 12.33 -0.87 7.83
C GLY A 61 11.13 -1.15 6.92
N ALA A 62 11.32 -1.75 5.73
CA ALA A 62 10.21 -2.17 4.88
C ALA A 62 9.38 -3.28 5.54
N LEU A 63 8.06 -3.19 5.43
CA LEU A 63 7.14 -4.20 5.95
C LEU A 63 5.85 -4.29 5.13
N TYR A 64 5.27 -5.48 5.14
CA TYR A 64 3.91 -5.72 4.67
C TYR A 64 2.95 -5.78 5.84
N ALA A 65 1.81 -5.11 5.73
CA ALA A 65 0.70 -5.22 6.66
C ALA A 65 -0.48 -5.93 5.97
N LEU A 66 -0.96 -6.99 6.57
CA LEU A 66 -2.04 -7.83 6.07
C LEU A 66 -3.23 -7.78 7.03
N TRP A 67 -4.44 -7.66 6.49
CA TRP A 67 -5.67 -7.86 7.25
C TRP A 67 -6.21 -9.25 6.99
N LEU A 68 -6.22 -10.07 8.04
CA LEU A 68 -6.69 -11.45 7.96
C LEU A 68 -8.14 -11.58 8.44
N ARG A 69 -8.91 -12.39 7.74
CA ARG A 69 -10.22 -12.91 8.13
C ARG A 69 -10.21 -14.43 7.95
N GLU A 70 -10.50 -15.17 9.02
CA GLU A 70 -10.50 -16.64 8.98
C GLU A 70 -9.19 -17.16 8.34
N ASP A 71 -8.06 -16.63 8.83
CA ASP A 71 -6.70 -16.90 8.38
C ASP A 71 -6.39 -16.58 6.90
N ARG A 72 -7.34 -15.99 6.15
CA ARG A 72 -7.16 -15.57 4.76
C ARG A 72 -6.85 -14.08 4.67
N CYS A 73 -5.92 -13.71 3.80
CA CYS A 73 -5.60 -12.31 3.55
C CYS A 73 -6.71 -11.67 2.70
N VAL A 74 -7.40 -10.65 3.26
CA VAL A 74 -8.49 -9.95 2.58
C VAL A 74 -8.14 -8.52 2.19
N SER A 75 -7.12 -7.93 2.81
CA SER A 75 -6.58 -6.62 2.43
C SER A 75 -5.11 -6.54 2.81
N ALA A 76 -4.33 -5.79 2.05
CA ALA A 76 -2.90 -5.66 2.24
C ALA A 76 -2.42 -4.25 1.89
N LEU A 77 -1.31 -3.83 2.49
CA LEU A 77 -0.55 -2.63 2.13
C LEU A 77 0.94 -2.85 2.41
N ARG A 78 1.79 -2.04 1.79
CA ARG A 78 3.23 -1.97 2.06
C ARG A 78 3.57 -0.68 2.78
N LEU A 79 4.59 -0.74 3.64
CA LEU A 79 5.25 0.42 4.22
C LEU A 79 6.73 0.34 3.93
N GLU A 80 7.31 1.45 3.50
CA GLU A 80 8.75 1.58 3.29
C GLU A 80 9.24 2.97 3.72
N PRO A 81 10.51 3.12 4.09
CA PRO A 81 11.08 4.42 4.47
C PRO A 81 10.89 5.46 3.37
N TYR A 82 10.42 6.64 3.75
CA TYR A 82 10.18 7.72 2.81
C TYR A 82 10.29 9.07 3.53
N ARG A 83 11.17 9.94 3.04
CA ARG A 83 11.43 11.25 3.66
C ARG A 83 11.74 11.09 5.15
N ASP A 84 11.00 11.77 6.00
CA ASP A 84 11.09 11.75 7.46
C ASP A 84 10.00 10.85 8.10
N GLY A 85 9.54 9.85 7.38
CA GLY A 85 8.50 8.91 7.83
C GLY A 85 8.44 7.64 6.98
N LEU A 86 7.24 7.16 6.74
CA LEU A 86 6.96 5.97 5.94
C LEU A 86 6.00 6.29 4.79
N LEU A 87 6.17 5.63 3.66
CA LEU A 87 5.23 5.63 2.54
C LEU A 87 4.32 4.40 2.62
N LEU A 88 3.03 4.63 2.65
CA LEU A 88 1.99 3.62 2.51
C LEU A 88 1.69 3.44 1.02
N GLU A 89 1.95 2.24 0.52
CA GLU A 89 1.75 1.88 -0.88
C GLU A 89 0.93 0.60 -1.05
N ALA A 90 0.53 0.34 -2.28
CA ALA A 90 -0.12 -0.89 -2.72
C ALA A 90 -1.30 -1.31 -1.83
N LEU A 91 -2.04 -0.33 -1.26
CA LEU A 91 -3.26 -0.63 -0.53
C LEU A 91 -4.28 -1.26 -1.45
N ALA A 92 -4.61 -2.51 -1.19
CA ALA A 92 -5.61 -3.26 -1.94
C ALA A 92 -6.51 -4.09 -1.02
N THR A 93 -7.68 -4.44 -1.54
CA THR A 93 -8.62 -5.37 -0.91
C THR A 93 -9.08 -6.36 -1.96
N ALA A 94 -9.07 -7.65 -1.61
CA ALA A 94 -9.49 -8.74 -2.50
C ALA A 94 -10.86 -8.42 -3.14
N PRO A 95 -11.06 -8.66 -4.46
CA PRO A 95 -12.24 -8.21 -5.18
C PRO A 95 -13.58 -8.56 -4.49
N GLY A 96 -13.74 -9.79 -4.03
CA GLY A 96 -14.94 -10.26 -3.31
C GLY A 96 -15.08 -9.74 -1.87
N GLN A 97 -14.12 -8.98 -1.36
CA GLN A 97 -14.10 -8.46 0.01
C GLN A 97 -14.16 -6.92 0.07
N ARG A 98 -14.28 -6.25 -1.05
CA ARG A 98 -14.39 -4.79 -1.14
C ARG A 98 -15.68 -4.27 -0.50
N ARG A 99 -15.69 -2.99 -0.15
CA ARG A 99 -16.82 -2.26 0.48
C ARG A 99 -17.26 -2.78 1.85
N LYS A 100 -16.45 -3.62 2.49
CA LYS A 100 -16.65 -4.13 3.86
C LYS A 100 -15.81 -3.37 4.91
N GLY A 101 -15.12 -2.30 4.52
CA GLY A 101 -14.32 -1.46 5.42
C GLY A 101 -12.91 -1.97 5.74
N TYR A 102 -12.46 -3.08 5.13
CA TYR A 102 -11.18 -3.72 5.48
C TYR A 102 -9.95 -2.85 5.19
N ALA A 103 -9.94 -2.08 4.10
CA ALA A 103 -8.85 -1.15 3.83
C ALA A 103 -8.70 -0.09 4.93
N GLY A 104 -9.80 0.52 5.36
CA GLY A 104 -9.78 1.48 6.46
C GLY A 104 -9.42 0.85 7.81
N ALA A 105 -9.89 -0.37 8.08
CA ALA A 105 -9.52 -1.11 9.29
C ALA A 105 -8.01 -1.41 9.30
N LEU A 106 -7.44 -1.82 8.17
CA LEU A 106 -6.02 -2.09 8.01
C LEU A 106 -5.19 -0.83 8.23
N ILE A 107 -5.55 0.30 7.60
CA ILE A 107 -4.84 1.58 7.80
C ILE A 107 -4.85 1.97 9.28
N ARG A 108 -6.02 1.96 9.95
CA ARG A 108 -6.11 2.33 11.38
C ARG A 108 -5.29 1.42 12.27
N ALA A 109 -5.32 0.11 12.05
CA ALA A 109 -4.51 -0.82 12.83
C ALA A 109 -2.99 -0.60 12.64
N VAL A 110 -2.56 -0.24 11.43
CA VAL A 110 -1.17 0.17 11.16
C VAL A 110 -0.84 1.48 11.87
N GLN A 111 -1.72 2.48 11.84
CA GLN A 111 -1.53 3.73 12.57
C GLN A 111 -1.40 3.48 14.08
N GLU A 112 -2.28 2.68 14.67
CA GLU A 112 -2.22 2.31 16.09
C GLU A 112 -0.89 1.61 16.45
N MET A 113 -0.46 0.65 15.63
CA MET A 113 0.83 -0.03 15.80
C MET A 113 2.01 0.95 15.76
N LEU A 114 2.04 1.86 14.80
CA LEU A 114 3.12 2.84 14.67
C LEU A 114 3.09 3.86 15.83
N LEU A 115 1.91 4.35 16.20
CA LEU A 115 1.72 5.30 17.32
C LEU A 115 2.18 4.72 18.66
N SER A 116 2.08 3.42 18.86
CA SER A 116 2.60 2.76 20.05
C SER A 116 4.14 2.81 20.17
N GLN A 117 4.82 3.15 19.06
CA GLN A 117 6.29 3.25 18.98
C GLN A 117 6.79 4.71 19.01
N GLY A 118 5.89 5.69 18.91
CA GLY A 118 6.24 7.11 18.96
C GLY A 118 5.50 7.98 17.95
N PRO A 119 6.01 9.18 17.66
CA PRO A 119 5.46 10.07 16.64
C PRO A 119 5.44 9.41 15.25
N VAL A 120 4.40 9.66 14.46
CA VAL A 120 4.19 9.04 13.16
C VAL A 120 4.03 10.09 12.07
N ARG A 121 4.75 9.90 10.96
CA ARG A 121 4.48 10.53 9.66
C ARG A 121 4.29 9.44 8.63
N LEU A 122 3.08 9.35 8.10
CA LEU A 122 2.70 8.32 7.13
C LEU A 122 2.20 9.00 5.86
N TYR A 123 2.97 8.87 4.80
CA TYR A 123 2.66 9.39 3.48
C TYR A 123 1.86 8.37 2.67
N ALA A 124 1.08 8.84 1.70
CA ALA A 124 0.46 7.99 0.69
C ALA A 124 0.35 8.76 -0.64
N HIS A 125 0.64 8.07 -1.74
CA HIS A 125 0.40 8.60 -3.08
C HIS A 125 -0.87 7.98 -3.65
N VAL A 126 -1.83 8.82 -4.04
CA VAL A 126 -3.12 8.35 -4.53
C VAL A 126 -3.47 9.05 -5.84
N ALA A 127 -3.79 8.27 -6.87
CA ALA A 127 -4.23 8.82 -8.13
C ALA A 127 -5.48 9.70 -7.95
N LYS A 128 -5.50 10.90 -8.53
CA LYS A 128 -6.60 11.89 -8.41
C LYS A 128 -7.96 11.30 -8.81
N ARG A 129 -7.98 10.35 -9.74
CA ARG A 129 -9.18 9.64 -10.18
C ARG A 129 -9.64 8.51 -9.26
N ASN A 130 -8.79 8.07 -8.31
CA ASN A 130 -9.12 6.99 -7.39
C ASN A 130 -9.90 7.51 -6.18
N THR A 131 -11.14 7.96 -6.43
CA THR A 131 -12.03 8.50 -5.39
C THR A 131 -12.26 7.54 -4.21
N PRO A 132 -12.42 6.20 -4.39
CA PRO A 132 -12.54 5.29 -3.26
C PRO A 132 -11.31 5.31 -2.34
N SER A 133 -10.11 5.31 -2.90
CA SER A 133 -8.87 5.37 -2.10
C SER A 133 -8.75 6.72 -1.39
N LEU A 134 -9.00 7.84 -2.08
CA LEU A 134 -8.98 9.18 -1.47
C LEU A 134 -9.93 9.26 -0.26
N ARG A 135 -11.17 8.77 -0.40
CA ARG A 135 -12.15 8.73 0.69
C ARG A 135 -11.67 7.85 1.86
N THR A 136 -11.10 6.70 1.58
CA THR A 136 -10.59 5.78 2.61
C THR A 136 -9.46 6.42 3.40
N HIS A 137 -8.47 7.02 2.73
CA HIS A 137 -7.38 7.72 3.41
C HIS A 137 -7.88 8.92 4.21
N SER A 138 -8.76 9.75 3.65
CA SER A 138 -9.38 10.89 4.37
C SER A 138 -10.12 10.44 5.63
N ALA A 139 -10.91 9.35 5.55
CA ALA A 139 -11.59 8.77 6.70
C ALA A 139 -10.64 8.17 7.77
N CYS A 140 -9.38 7.94 7.40
CA CYS A 140 -8.29 7.52 8.30
C CYS A 140 -7.39 8.70 8.73
N GLY A 141 -7.83 9.95 8.54
CA GLY A 141 -7.13 11.14 9.02
C GLY A 141 -6.02 11.68 8.14
N PHE A 142 -5.82 11.13 6.93
CA PHE A 142 -4.88 11.70 5.97
C PHE A 142 -5.40 13.01 5.39
N GLN A 143 -4.49 13.96 5.19
CA GLN A 143 -4.75 15.25 4.55
C GLN A 143 -3.90 15.40 3.29
N LYS A 144 -4.45 16.02 2.24
CA LYS A 144 -3.67 16.34 1.04
C LYS A 144 -2.69 17.46 1.36
N ILE A 145 -1.41 17.20 1.12
CA ILE A 145 -0.33 18.16 1.33
C ILE A 145 0.32 18.64 0.02
N GLN A 146 0.16 17.88 -1.08
CA GLN A 146 0.74 18.21 -2.37
C GLN A 146 -0.14 17.71 -3.51
N ASP A 147 -0.23 18.49 -4.61
CA ASP A 147 -1.06 18.15 -5.79
C ASP A 147 -0.31 17.32 -6.84
N SER A 148 0.78 16.72 -6.44
CA SER A 148 1.57 15.74 -7.21
C SER A 148 2.15 14.70 -6.25
N ALA A 149 2.60 13.56 -6.79
CA ALA A 149 3.41 12.59 -6.07
C ALA A 149 4.88 12.73 -6.49
N VAL A 150 5.80 12.49 -5.56
CA VAL A 150 7.22 12.28 -5.84
C VAL A 150 7.58 10.94 -5.24
N TYR A 151 7.91 9.96 -6.09
CA TYR A 151 8.23 8.60 -5.66
C TYR A 151 9.64 8.50 -5.07
N ILE A 152 9.97 7.34 -4.49
CA ILE A 152 11.26 7.08 -3.83
C ILE A 152 12.43 7.23 -4.81
N ASP A 153 12.24 6.86 -6.08
CA ASP A 153 13.22 7.02 -7.16
C ASP A 153 13.37 8.48 -7.67
N GLY A 154 12.64 9.42 -7.06
CA GLY A 154 12.63 10.83 -7.44
C GLY A 154 11.72 11.19 -8.62
N SER A 155 11.07 10.20 -9.25
CA SER A 155 10.13 10.47 -10.33
C SER A 155 8.87 11.19 -9.82
N ALA A 156 8.32 12.12 -10.63
CA ALA A 156 7.14 12.88 -10.27
C ALA A 156 5.92 12.46 -11.10
N ASP A 157 4.74 12.41 -10.46
CA ASP A 157 3.46 12.15 -11.14
C ASP A 157 2.42 13.21 -10.79
N SER A 158 2.08 14.05 -11.76
CA SER A 158 1.05 15.09 -11.63
C SER A 158 -0.39 14.53 -11.62
N ARG A 159 -0.60 13.25 -11.96
CA ARG A 159 -1.90 12.59 -11.93
C ARG A 159 -2.26 12.05 -10.55
N SER A 160 -1.33 12.09 -9.61
CA SER A 160 -1.49 11.65 -8.24
C SER A 160 -1.39 12.84 -7.28
N VAL A 161 -1.87 12.67 -6.04
CA VAL A 161 -1.67 13.59 -4.92
C VAL A 161 -0.82 12.92 -3.86
N THR A 162 -0.12 13.73 -3.05
CA THR A 162 0.52 13.26 -1.82
C THR A 162 -0.39 13.57 -0.63
N LEU A 163 -0.68 12.54 0.14
CA LEU A 163 -1.43 12.60 1.39
C LEU A 163 -0.48 12.37 2.56
N LEU A 164 -0.77 12.96 3.72
CA LEU A 164 -0.03 12.80 4.96
C LEU A 164 -0.99 12.53 6.12
N PHE A 165 -0.71 11.50 6.90
CA PHE A 165 -1.17 11.36 8.27
C PHE A 165 0.01 11.64 9.20
N GLU A 166 -0.19 12.55 10.17
CA GLU A 166 0.84 12.97 11.13
C GLU A 166 0.26 12.99 12.53
N TYR A 167 1.02 12.44 13.49
CA TYR A 167 0.70 12.52 14.91
C TYR A 167 1.98 12.54 15.77
N PRO A 168 2.09 13.46 16.77
CA PRO A 168 1.17 14.56 17.02
C PRO A 168 1.12 15.52 15.82
N LYS A 169 -0.03 16.18 15.61
CA LYS A 169 -0.14 17.18 14.53
C LYS A 169 0.81 18.33 14.81
N ASN A 170 1.71 18.63 13.87
CA ASN A 170 2.50 19.85 13.95
C ASN A 170 1.59 21.07 13.77
N ILE A 171 1.30 21.77 14.86
CA ILE A 171 0.47 23.00 14.87
C ILE A 171 1.22 24.19 14.23
N SER A 172 2.47 24.00 13.80
CA SER A 172 3.39 25.07 13.37
C SER A 172 3.12 25.66 11.97
N ASN A 173 2.13 25.22 11.20
CA ASN A 173 1.91 25.67 9.81
C ASN A 173 0.57 26.35 9.53
N PHE A 174 -0.14 26.86 10.53
CA PHE A 174 -1.30 27.76 10.32
C PHE A 174 -1.02 29.15 10.88
N GLY A 175 -0.05 29.85 10.24
CA GLY A 175 0.23 31.24 10.61
C GLY A 175 1.34 31.84 9.77
N LYS A 176 1.04 32.17 8.53
CA LYS A 176 1.46 33.43 7.84
C LYS A 176 0.74 33.54 6.51
#